data_fb0141118081d8b1917810484427cf1a
#
_entry.id   fb0141118081d8b1917810484427cf1a
#
_cell.length_a   1.000
_cell.length_b   1.000
_cell.length_c   1.000
_cell.angle_alpha   90.00
_cell.angle_beta   90.00
_cell.angle_gamma   90.00
#
_symmetry.space_group_name_H-M   'P 1'
#
loop_
_entity.id
_entity.type
_entity.pdbx_description
1 polymer ?
#
loop_
_entity_poly.entity_id
_entity_poly.type
_entity_poly.pdbx_seq_one_letter_code
_entity_poly.pdbx_strand_id
1 'polypeptide(L)'
;MIVYEVNIKVQLAHADAYREWLGDHIRELLTLPGFLSAEVFIAEASPGNIDREEIVVAYRLESHHALIRYLAEHAPTMRARAQERFTGKFEIQRRILAPFVEIVRADL
;
A
#
# COMPACT_ATOMS: atom_id res chain seq x y z
N MET A 1 14.78 -0.78 -9.26
CA MET A 1 13.35 -0.80 -8.86
C MET A 1 13.24 -1.25 -7.42
N ILE A 2 12.34 -0.68 -6.67
CA ILE A 2 12.11 -1.04 -5.28
C ILE A 2 10.60 -1.17 -5.04
N VAL A 3 10.21 -1.97 -4.05
CA VAL A 3 8.79 -2.13 -3.67
C VAL A 3 8.55 -1.52 -2.29
N TYR A 4 7.58 -0.62 -2.23
CA TYR A 4 7.07 -0.08 -1.00
C TYR A 4 5.74 -0.77 -0.69
N GLU A 5 5.73 -1.62 0.32
CA GLU A 5 4.57 -2.42 0.67
C GLU A 5 3.85 -1.83 1.87
N VAL A 6 2.56 -1.59 1.69
CA VAL A 6 1.68 -1.02 2.72
C VAL A 6 0.65 -2.07 3.09
N ASN A 7 0.67 -2.51 4.34
CA ASN A 7 -0.26 -3.51 4.87
C ASN A 7 -1.28 -2.81 5.75
N ILE A 8 -2.54 -2.90 5.38
CA ILE A 8 -3.65 -2.18 6.00
C ILE A 8 -4.62 -3.18 6.61
N LYS A 9 -4.97 -2.99 7.88
CA LYS A 9 -6.07 -3.72 8.52
C LYS A 9 -7.15 -2.72 8.85
N VAL A 10 -8.31 -2.84 8.22
CA VAL A 10 -9.43 -1.93 8.41
C VAL A 10 -10.62 -2.67 9.00
N GLN A 11 -11.33 -2.02 9.92
CA GLN A 11 -12.55 -2.57 10.51
C GLN A 11 -13.56 -2.87 9.41
N LEU A 12 -14.26 -4.02 9.49
CA LEU A 12 -15.18 -4.45 8.44
C LEU A 12 -16.27 -3.41 8.14
N ALA A 13 -16.77 -2.73 9.14
CA ALA A 13 -17.79 -1.70 8.96
C ALA A 13 -17.32 -0.53 8.07
N HIS A 14 -16.02 -0.35 7.92
CA HIS A 14 -15.41 0.74 7.15
C HIS A 14 -14.68 0.27 5.91
N ALA A 15 -14.67 -1.05 5.64
CA ALA A 15 -13.86 -1.64 4.57
C ALA A 15 -14.27 -1.15 3.18
N ASP A 16 -15.55 -1.07 2.87
CA ASP A 16 -16.02 -0.63 1.56
C ASP A 16 -15.65 0.83 1.31
N ALA A 17 -15.91 1.70 2.28
CA ALA A 17 -15.55 3.12 2.18
C ALA A 17 -14.03 3.31 2.06
N TYR A 18 -13.26 2.52 2.80
CA TYR A 18 -11.80 2.58 2.75
C TYR A 18 -11.27 2.15 1.38
N ARG A 19 -11.80 1.07 0.81
CA ARG A 19 -11.37 0.59 -0.52
C ARG A 19 -11.65 1.61 -1.61
N GLU A 20 -12.79 2.26 -1.56
CA GLU A 20 -13.15 3.31 -2.52
C GLU A 20 -12.20 4.50 -2.40
N TRP A 21 -11.98 4.98 -1.18
CA TRP A 21 -11.02 6.05 -0.92
C TRP A 21 -9.60 5.66 -1.35
N LEU A 22 -9.18 4.42 -1.05
CA LEU A 22 -7.84 3.91 -1.35
C LEU A 22 -7.56 3.92 -2.85
N GLY A 23 -8.54 3.57 -3.68
CA GLY A 23 -8.40 3.59 -5.13
C GLY A 23 -7.98 4.98 -5.64
N ASP A 24 -8.67 6.01 -5.20
CA ASP A 24 -8.35 7.39 -5.57
C ASP A 24 -6.99 7.83 -5.00
N HIS A 25 -6.72 7.45 -3.77
CA HIS A 25 -5.44 7.72 -3.11
C HIS A 25 -4.26 7.11 -3.87
N ILE A 26 -4.38 5.86 -4.29
CA ILE A 26 -3.35 5.19 -5.09
C ILE A 26 -3.13 5.91 -6.42
N ARG A 27 -4.20 6.29 -7.12
CA ARG A 27 -4.08 7.02 -8.39
C ARG A 27 -3.33 8.33 -8.20
N GLU A 28 -3.57 9.02 -7.12
CA GLU A 28 -2.85 10.25 -6.78
C GLU A 28 -1.36 9.98 -6.52
N LEU A 29 -1.03 8.94 -5.75
CA LEU A 29 0.36 8.55 -5.51
C LEU A 29 1.10 8.24 -6.82
N LEU A 30 0.43 7.59 -7.76
CA LEU A 30 1.03 7.23 -9.04
C LEU A 30 1.34 8.43 -9.95
N THR A 31 0.87 9.62 -9.60
CA THR A 31 1.27 10.86 -10.30
C THR A 31 2.58 11.44 -9.75
N LEU A 32 3.06 10.96 -8.62
CA LEU A 32 4.25 11.49 -7.99
C LEU A 32 5.52 10.94 -8.64
N PRO A 33 6.63 11.72 -8.61
CA PRO A 33 7.88 11.29 -9.24
C PRO A 33 8.37 9.94 -8.71
N GLY A 34 8.79 9.07 -9.62
CA GLY A 34 9.41 7.79 -9.29
C GLY A 34 8.44 6.63 -9.08
N PHE A 35 7.15 6.88 -8.94
CA PHE A 35 6.16 5.81 -8.86
C PHE A 35 5.90 5.21 -10.24
N LEU A 36 5.97 3.88 -10.35
CA LEU A 36 5.78 3.15 -11.61
C LEU A 36 4.43 2.46 -11.69
N SER A 37 4.03 1.79 -10.62
CA SER A 37 2.80 1.00 -10.58
C SER A 37 2.41 0.67 -9.16
N ALA A 38 1.18 0.18 -8.99
CA ALA A 38 0.71 -0.35 -7.73
C ALA A 38 -0.12 -1.60 -8.00
N GLU A 39 0.00 -2.57 -7.12
CA GLU A 39 -0.83 -3.77 -7.13
C GLU A 39 -1.49 -3.92 -5.77
N VAL A 40 -2.79 -4.19 -5.76
CA VAL A 40 -3.58 -4.28 -4.54
C VAL A 40 -4.07 -5.70 -4.36
N PHE A 41 -3.87 -6.23 -3.16
CA PHE A 41 -4.33 -7.57 -2.78
C PHE A 41 -5.27 -7.46 -1.59
N ILE A 42 -6.31 -8.28 -1.58
CA ILE A 42 -7.16 -8.48 -0.41
C ILE A 42 -6.81 -9.85 0.14
N ALA A 43 -6.35 -9.91 1.39
CA ALA A 43 -6.02 -11.17 2.02
C ALA A 43 -7.29 -11.95 2.32
N GLU A 44 -7.23 -13.28 2.17
CA GLU A 44 -8.35 -14.13 2.57
C GLU A 44 -8.57 -14.05 4.08
N ALA A 45 -9.83 -14.11 4.49
CA ALA A 45 -10.19 -14.09 5.90
C ALA A 45 -9.53 -15.26 6.64
N SER A 46 -9.03 -15.00 7.83
CA SER A 46 -8.40 -16.00 8.68
C SER A 46 -8.90 -15.85 10.11
N PRO A 47 -8.72 -16.87 10.97
CA PRO A 47 -9.19 -16.78 12.35
C PRO A 47 -8.66 -15.58 13.14
N GLY A 48 -7.48 -15.08 12.78
CA GLY A 48 -6.88 -13.91 13.43
C GLY A 48 -7.39 -12.56 12.93
N ASN A 49 -8.19 -12.53 11.83
CA ASN A 49 -8.64 -11.30 11.17
C ASN A 49 -10.11 -11.36 10.77
N ILE A 50 -10.95 -12.02 11.57
CA ILE A 50 -12.38 -12.18 11.22
C ILE A 50 -13.17 -10.89 11.34
N ASP A 51 -12.70 -9.91 12.11
CA ASP A 51 -13.33 -8.61 12.34
C ASP A 51 -12.72 -7.48 11.51
N ARG A 52 -11.76 -7.79 10.67
CA ARG A 52 -11.03 -6.82 9.84
C ARG A 52 -10.80 -7.34 8.45
N GLU A 53 -10.69 -6.43 7.50
CA GLU A 53 -10.19 -6.72 6.17
C GLU A 53 -8.72 -6.33 6.10
N GLU A 54 -7.88 -7.21 5.57
CA GLU A 54 -6.47 -6.94 5.35
C GLU A 54 -6.23 -6.65 3.87
N ILE A 55 -5.72 -5.46 3.60
CA ILE A 55 -5.42 -4.98 2.26
C ILE A 55 -3.92 -4.77 2.16
N VAL A 56 -3.31 -5.27 1.10
CA VAL A 56 -1.88 -5.10 0.83
C VAL A 56 -1.72 -4.32 -0.45
N VAL A 57 -1.01 -3.20 -0.38
CA VAL A 57 -0.66 -2.41 -1.57
C VAL A 57 0.83 -2.51 -1.80
N ALA A 58 1.22 -2.99 -2.96
CA ALA A 58 2.63 -3.06 -3.38
C ALA A 58 2.88 -1.96 -4.41
N TYR A 59 3.52 -0.88 -3.99
CA TYR A 59 3.96 0.19 -4.90
C TYR A 59 5.33 -0.14 -5.45
N ARG A 60 5.49 -0.02 -6.77
CA ARG A 60 6.80 -0.12 -7.40
C ARG A 60 7.31 1.26 -7.73
N LEU A 61 8.55 1.55 -7.31
CA LEU A 61 9.24 2.80 -7.57
C LEU A 61 10.53 2.54 -8.35
N GLU A 62 10.99 3.55 -9.09
CA GLU A 62 12.20 3.44 -9.91
C GLU A 62 13.43 3.08 -9.09
N SER A 63 13.56 3.65 -7.87
CA SER A 63 14.76 3.53 -7.07
C SER A 63 14.48 3.77 -5.59
N HIS A 64 15.39 3.35 -4.76
CA HIS A 64 15.36 3.66 -3.33
C HIS A 64 15.39 5.18 -3.10
N HIS A 65 16.16 5.92 -3.90
CA HIS A 65 16.23 7.37 -3.82
C HIS A 65 14.86 8.03 -4.04
N ALA A 66 14.11 7.56 -5.04
CA ALA A 66 12.75 8.06 -5.29
C ALA A 66 11.82 7.82 -4.08
N LEU A 67 11.95 6.67 -3.43
CA LEU A 67 11.18 6.37 -2.23
C LEU A 67 11.55 7.31 -1.07
N ILE A 68 12.83 7.55 -0.85
CA ILE A 68 13.29 8.47 0.20
C ILE A 68 12.72 9.87 -0.04
N ARG A 69 12.72 10.33 -1.27
CA ARG A 69 12.12 11.62 -1.63
C ARG A 69 10.63 11.66 -1.34
N TYR A 70 9.91 10.62 -1.71
CA TYR A 70 8.49 10.52 -1.40
C TYR A 70 8.23 10.59 0.11
N LEU A 71 8.98 9.81 0.89
CA LEU A 71 8.83 9.77 2.35
C LEU A 71 9.07 11.13 2.99
N ALA A 72 10.02 11.90 2.47
CA ALA A 72 10.35 13.23 2.99
C ALA A 72 9.37 14.31 2.52
N GLU A 73 8.97 14.30 1.26
CA GLU A 73 8.27 15.42 0.63
C GLU A 73 6.74 15.25 0.58
N HIS A 74 6.23 14.01 0.49
CA HIS A 74 4.81 13.76 0.23
C HIS A 74 4.11 12.89 1.27
N ALA A 75 4.80 11.91 1.86
CA ALA A 75 4.18 10.95 2.76
C ALA A 75 3.43 11.59 3.94
N PRO A 76 3.96 12.63 4.61
CA PRO A 76 3.24 13.24 5.72
C PRO A 76 1.85 13.74 5.32
N THR A 77 1.72 14.40 4.18
CA THR A 77 0.43 14.90 3.67
C THR A 77 -0.50 13.74 3.30
N MET A 78 0.03 12.73 2.62
CA MET A 78 -0.75 11.57 2.19
C MET A 78 -1.28 10.77 3.37
N ARG A 79 -0.44 10.56 4.39
CA ARG A 79 -0.83 9.84 5.61
C ARG A 79 -1.87 10.62 6.42
N ALA A 80 -1.74 11.95 6.48
CA ALA A 80 -2.68 12.80 7.20
C ALA A 80 -4.09 12.68 6.63
N ARG A 81 -4.25 12.53 5.32
CA ARG A 81 -5.57 12.37 4.67
C ARG A 81 -6.29 11.10 5.11
N ALA A 82 -5.57 9.99 5.23
CA ALA A 82 -6.15 8.74 5.73
C ALA A 82 -6.56 8.87 7.20
N GLN A 83 -5.70 9.44 8.03
CA GLN A 83 -5.98 9.67 9.44
C GLN A 83 -7.19 10.57 9.63
N GLU A 84 -7.27 11.63 8.87
CA GLU A 84 -8.38 12.58 8.95
C GLU A 84 -9.73 11.91 8.70
N ARG A 85 -9.78 11.00 7.72
CA ARG A 85 -11.03 10.33 7.32
C ARG A 85 -11.33 9.07 8.12
N PHE A 86 -10.33 8.32 8.52
CA PHE A 86 -10.50 6.97 9.10
C PHE A 86 -9.83 6.81 10.46
N THR A 87 -9.63 7.89 11.21
CA THR A 87 -9.00 7.83 12.53
C THR A 87 -9.60 6.74 13.41
N GLY A 88 -8.76 5.87 13.94
CA GLY A 88 -9.17 4.79 14.83
C GLY A 88 -9.86 3.61 14.13
N LYS A 89 -10.00 3.63 12.80
CA LYS A 89 -10.71 2.61 12.03
C LYS A 89 -9.78 1.65 11.31
N PHE A 90 -8.48 1.92 11.29
CA PHE A 90 -7.50 1.12 10.57
C PHE A 90 -6.14 1.12 11.27
N GLU A 91 -5.34 0.12 10.94
CA GLU A 91 -3.93 0.02 11.32
C GLU A 91 -3.10 -0.18 10.07
N ILE A 92 -1.90 0.41 10.03
CA ILE A 92 -0.99 0.28 8.90
C ILE A 92 0.38 -0.16 9.37
N GLN A 93 0.98 -1.10 8.63
CA GLN A 93 2.39 -1.45 8.71
C GLN A 93 3.00 -1.30 7.33
N ARG A 94 4.24 -0.83 7.27
CA ARG A 94 4.94 -0.57 6.01
C ARG A 94 6.29 -1.25 6.03
N ARG A 95 6.73 -1.71 4.87
CA ARG A 95 8.10 -2.22 4.68
C ARG A 95 8.60 -1.93 3.28
N ILE A 96 9.92 -1.91 3.15
CA ILE A 96 10.61 -1.67 1.89
C ILE A 96 11.24 -2.98 1.46
N LEU A 97 10.95 -3.40 0.22
CA LEU A 97 11.43 -4.65 -0.34
C LEU A 97 12.34 -4.33 -1.52
N ALA A 98 13.60 -4.77 -1.43
CA ALA A 98 14.54 -4.68 -2.53
C ALA A 98 14.50 -6.02 -3.30
N PRO A 99 14.31 -6.00 -4.63
CA PRO A 99 14.36 -7.23 -5.40
C PRO A 99 15.73 -7.90 -5.28
N PHE A 100 15.72 -9.20 -5.02
CA PHE A 100 16.93 -10.00 -4.97
C PHE A 100 17.10 -10.80 -6.24
N VAL A 101 16.10 -11.61 -6.57
CA VAL A 101 16.12 -12.46 -7.75
C VAL A 101 14.69 -12.80 -8.15
N GLU A 102 14.43 -12.85 -9.45
CA GLU A 102 13.20 -13.42 -10.00
C GLU A 102 13.52 -14.76 -10.63
N ILE A 103 12.80 -15.78 -10.24
CA ILE A 103 12.94 -17.12 -10.80
C ILE A 103 11.62 -17.48 -11.46
N VAL A 104 11.65 -17.69 -12.76
CA VAL A 104 10.46 -18.05 -13.53
C VAL A 104 10.49 -19.52 -13.87
N ARG A 105 9.31 -20.08 -14.10
CA ARG A 105 9.20 -21.46 -14.55
C ARG A 105 9.83 -21.60 -15.93
N ALA A 106 10.72 -22.57 -16.07
CA ALA A 106 11.32 -22.86 -17.36
C ALA A 106 10.26 -23.40 -18.34
N ASP A 107 10.42 -23.06 -19.62
CA ASP A 107 9.61 -23.65 -20.68
C ASP A 107 9.93 -25.13 -20.78
N LEU A 108 8.91 -25.94 -20.96
CA LEU A 108 9.03 -27.40 -21.08
C LEU A 108 9.12 -27.83 -22.52
#